data_e98aae3a935c5a2f2d19d6928de14051
#
_entry.id   e98aae3a935c5a2f2d19d6928de14051
#
_cell.length_a   1.000
_cell.length_b   1.000
_cell.length_c   1.000
_cell.angle_alpha   90.00
_cell.angle_beta   90.00
_cell.angle_gamma   90.00
#
_symmetry.space_group_name_H-M   'P 1'
#
loop_
_entity.id
_entity.type
_entity.pdbx_description
1 polymer ?
#
loop_
_entity_poly.entity_id
_entity_poly.type
_entity_poly.pdbx_seq_one_letter_code
_entity_poly.pdbx_strand_id
1 'polypeptide(L)'
;FFTKLFSFIQLPVFSLPYSIITILFVHFLQQRSSQKKLVLTPIQHYSPETNLYAYLNNKERLNRFLFYPVQLPFWGEWTVTQGHDGAFTHKDEWGKAFDFMVLDDEKKSYKSTGLTCDDYYCFGKPVTAPADGFVMDVVEHIEDNAIGEVNTTHNWGNSIVVQHITGLYSQISHLKKGSVKVKKGDFV
;
A
#
# COMPACT_ATOMS: atom_id res chain seq x y z
N PHE A 1 7.84 3.84 0.40
CA PHE A 1 7.83 2.51 1.01
C PHE A 1 7.80 1.41 -0.05
N PHE A 2 7.01 1.57 -1.10
CA PHE A 2 6.86 0.61 -2.20
C PHE A 2 8.11 0.46 -3.09
N THR A 3 8.96 1.46 -3.16
CA THR A 3 10.12 1.45 -4.08
C THR A 3 11.25 0.52 -3.68
N LYS A 4 11.37 0.18 -2.41
CA LYS A 4 12.41 -0.77 -2.00
C LYS A 4 12.00 -2.24 -2.24
N LEU A 5 10.74 -2.49 -2.58
CA LEU A 5 10.26 -3.85 -2.83
C LEU A 5 10.75 -4.42 -4.16
N PHE A 6 11.11 -3.57 -5.11
CA PHE A 6 11.54 -3.98 -6.47
C PHE A 6 13.04 -3.82 -6.75
N SER A 7 13.85 -3.39 -5.78
CA SER A 7 15.28 -3.58 -5.91
C SER A 7 15.59 -5.07 -5.70
N PHE A 8 15.49 -5.87 -6.75
CA PHE A 8 16.11 -7.19 -6.78
C PHE A 8 17.59 -6.99 -6.48
N ILE A 9 18.01 -7.48 -5.31
CA ILE A 9 19.41 -7.70 -5.06
C ILE A 9 19.85 -8.72 -6.11
N GLN A 10 20.60 -8.29 -7.11
CA GLN A 10 21.41 -9.22 -7.88
C GLN A 10 22.39 -9.82 -6.87
N LEU A 11 22.01 -10.96 -6.29
CA LEU A 11 22.91 -11.73 -5.47
C LEU A 11 24.07 -12.16 -6.38
N PRO A 12 25.32 -11.81 -6.04
CA PRO A 12 26.45 -12.37 -6.77
C PRO A 12 26.35 -13.89 -6.68
N VAL A 13 26.78 -14.57 -7.74
CA VAL A 13 26.84 -16.03 -7.77
C VAL A 13 27.87 -16.47 -6.73
N PHE A 14 27.42 -16.72 -5.51
CA PHE A 14 28.26 -17.26 -4.44
C PHE A 14 28.45 -18.76 -4.69
N SER A 15 29.65 -19.25 -4.36
CA SER A 15 29.92 -20.68 -4.32
C SER A 15 28.92 -21.40 -3.39
N LEU A 16 28.56 -22.64 -3.71
CA LEU A 16 27.52 -23.43 -3.02
C LEU A 16 27.55 -23.33 -1.46
N PRO A 17 28.68 -23.40 -0.77
CA PRO A 17 28.72 -23.32 0.70
C PRO A 17 28.27 -21.96 1.22
N TYR A 18 28.58 -20.86 0.55
CA TYR A 18 28.15 -19.53 0.94
C TYR A 18 26.66 -19.31 0.71
N SER A 19 26.12 -19.90 -0.35
CA SER A 19 24.67 -19.84 -0.63
C SER A 19 23.86 -20.54 0.47
N ILE A 20 24.32 -21.68 0.97
CA ILE A 20 23.65 -22.42 2.05
C ILE A 20 23.71 -21.59 3.36
N ILE A 21 24.85 -21.02 3.70
CA ILE A 21 25.00 -20.17 4.90
C ILE A 21 24.09 -18.93 4.79
N THR A 22 24.03 -18.30 3.63
CA THR A 22 23.17 -17.13 3.41
C THR A 22 21.69 -17.52 3.52
N ILE A 23 21.28 -18.64 2.96
CA ILE A 23 19.89 -19.15 3.06
C ILE A 23 19.54 -19.46 4.52
N LEU A 24 20.42 -20.13 5.25
CA LEU A 24 20.21 -20.45 6.66
C LEU A 24 20.16 -19.18 7.52
N PHE A 25 20.99 -18.19 7.23
CA PHE A 25 21.01 -16.92 7.94
C PHE A 25 19.73 -16.10 7.65
N VAL A 26 19.30 -16.04 6.41
CA VAL A 26 18.03 -15.41 6.02
C VAL A 26 16.85 -16.13 6.68
N HIS A 27 16.84 -17.47 6.67
CA HIS A 27 15.81 -18.26 7.33
C HIS A 27 15.78 -18.04 8.85
N PHE A 28 16.95 -17.97 9.48
CA PHE A 28 17.10 -17.65 10.90
C PHE A 28 16.60 -16.24 11.23
N LEU A 29 16.89 -15.25 10.39
CA LEU A 29 16.39 -13.89 10.55
C LEU A 29 14.88 -13.83 10.34
N GLN A 30 14.34 -14.60 9.40
CA GLN A 30 12.90 -14.72 9.18
C GLN A 30 12.20 -15.39 10.37
N GLN A 31 12.79 -16.46 10.94
CA GLN A 31 12.24 -17.10 12.15
C GLN A 31 12.29 -16.16 13.35
N ARG A 32 13.37 -15.41 13.56
CA ARG A 32 13.42 -14.40 14.61
C ARG A 32 12.43 -13.26 14.38
N SER A 33 12.19 -12.89 13.14
CA SER A 33 11.16 -11.90 12.78
C SER A 33 9.75 -12.46 13.02
N SER A 34 9.51 -13.73 12.69
CA SER A 34 8.20 -14.36 12.89
C SER A 34 7.88 -14.66 14.35
N GLN A 35 8.89 -14.86 15.21
CA GLN A 35 8.66 -14.97 16.66
C GLN A 35 8.29 -13.62 17.31
N LYS A 36 8.56 -12.50 16.65
CA LYS A 36 8.00 -11.18 17.01
C LYS A 36 6.62 -10.93 16.39
N LYS A 37 5.86 -11.98 16.10
CA LYS A 37 4.43 -11.94 15.71
C LYS A 37 3.54 -11.25 16.75
N LEU A 38 4.12 -10.85 17.86
CA LEU A 38 3.48 -10.09 18.95
C LEU A 38 3.09 -8.65 18.58
N VAL A 39 3.48 -8.17 17.41
CA VAL A 39 3.22 -6.78 17.02
C VAL A 39 1.92 -6.62 16.24
N LEU A 40 1.24 -7.71 15.93
CA LEU A 40 -0.12 -7.69 15.35
C LEU A 40 -1.23 -7.62 16.41
N THR A 41 -0.87 -7.44 17.67
CA THR A 41 -1.89 -7.17 18.69
C THR A 41 -2.47 -5.78 18.44
N PRO A 42 -3.81 -5.66 18.47
CA PRO A 42 -4.46 -4.37 18.31
C PRO A 42 -3.85 -3.34 19.27
N ILE A 43 -3.50 -2.18 18.74
CA ILE A 43 -2.99 -1.02 19.50
C ILE A 43 -3.80 -0.74 20.78
N GLN A 44 -5.06 -1.15 20.79
CA GLN A 44 -6.00 -0.98 21.89
C GLN A 44 -5.58 -1.66 23.22
N HIS A 45 -4.65 -2.61 23.17
CA HIS A 45 -4.22 -3.38 24.35
C HIS A 45 -2.90 -2.91 24.97
N TYR A 46 -2.23 -1.93 24.38
CA TYR A 46 -0.97 -1.42 24.88
C TYR A 46 -1.11 0.01 25.41
N SER A 47 -0.27 0.37 26.36
CA SER A 47 -0.18 1.76 26.77
C SER A 47 0.29 2.65 25.62
N PRO A 48 -0.09 3.93 25.60
CA PRO A 48 0.38 4.87 24.57
C PRO A 48 1.90 4.91 24.43
N GLU A 49 2.64 4.80 25.53
CA GLU A 49 4.11 4.79 25.54
C GLU A 49 4.65 3.53 24.86
N THR A 50 4.07 2.37 25.15
CA THR A 50 4.46 1.09 24.52
C THR A 50 4.20 1.13 23.01
N ASN A 51 3.07 1.69 22.60
CA ASN A 51 2.73 1.85 21.19
C ASN A 51 3.67 2.81 20.48
N LEU A 52 4.02 3.94 21.10
CA LEU A 52 4.98 4.89 20.55
C LEU A 52 6.36 4.24 20.38
N TYR A 53 6.84 3.52 21.38
CA TYR A 53 8.12 2.84 21.32
C TYR A 53 8.16 1.78 20.22
N ALA A 54 7.11 0.97 20.11
CA ALA A 54 6.98 -0.03 19.04
C ALA A 54 6.92 0.64 17.66
N TYR A 55 6.20 1.76 17.53
CA TYR A 55 6.15 2.55 16.31
C TYR A 55 7.53 3.06 15.88
N LEU A 56 8.25 3.71 16.77
CA LEU A 56 9.56 4.28 16.47
C LEU A 56 10.58 3.19 16.10
N ASN A 57 10.61 2.09 16.85
CA ASN A 57 11.49 0.96 16.57
C ASN A 57 11.17 0.32 15.21
N ASN A 58 9.90 0.11 14.88
CA ASN A 58 9.51 -0.45 13.60
C ASN A 58 9.77 0.53 12.45
N LYS A 59 9.51 1.81 12.64
CA LYS A 59 9.81 2.84 11.64
C LYS A 59 11.28 2.83 11.25
N GLU A 60 12.19 2.80 12.22
CA GLU A 60 13.62 2.77 11.96
C GLU A 60 14.05 1.46 11.27
N ARG A 61 13.55 0.33 11.75
CA ARG A 61 13.81 -0.97 11.15
C ARG A 61 13.32 -1.05 9.72
N LEU A 62 12.10 -0.58 9.44
CA LEU A 62 11.50 -0.59 8.12
C LEU A 62 12.17 0.40 7.17
N ASN A 63 12.77 1.46 7.67
CA ASN A 63 13.58 2.36 6.86
C ASN A 63 14.91 1.75 6.42
N ARG A 64 15.51 0.89 7.26
CA ARG A 64 16.83 0.30 7.00
C ARG A 64 16.77 -1.08 6.38
N PHE A 65 15.82 -1.92 6.79
CA PHE A 65 15.76 -3.35 6.48
C PHE A 65 14.38 -3.73 5.97
N LEU A 66 14.05 -3.21 4.81
CA LEU A 66 12.73 -3.36 4.27
C LEU A 66 12.50 -4.73 3.66
N PHE A 67 11.77 -5.55 4.35
CA PHE A 67 11.18 -6.74 3.76
C PHE A 67 9.81 -6.99 4.38
N TYR A 68 8.78 -6.36 3.82
CA TYR A 68 7.41 -6.66 4.13
C TYR A 68 6.68 -7.00 2.83
N PRO A 69 6.24 -8.24 2.64
CA PRO A 69 5.58 -8.64 1.41
C PRO A 69 4.24 -7.94 1.30
N VAL A 70 4.02 -7.28 0.19
CA VAL A 70 2.73 -6.71 -0.19
C VAL A 70 2.38 -7.17 -1.60
N GLN A 71 1.10 -7.30 -1.88
CA GLN A 71 0.57 -7.54 -3.21
C GLN A 71 -0.04 -6.27 -3.80
N LEU A 72 -0.19 -6.24 -5.10
CA LEU A 72 -0.96 -5.16 -5.73
C LEU A 72 -2.41 -5.22 -5.24
N PRO A 73 -3.04 -4.08 -4.93
CA PRO A 73 -4.36 -4.03 -4.31
C PRO A 73 -5.51 -4.29 -5.31
N PHE A 74 -5.26 -4.97 -6.41
CA PHE A 74 -6.23 -5.27 -7.46
C PHE A 74 -5.78 -6.46 -8.30
N TRP A 75 -6.68 -6.99 -9.11
CA TRP A 75 -6.42 -8.06 -10.09
C TRP A 75 -6.45 -7.52 -11.51
N GLY A 76 -5.79 -8.25 -12.40
CA GLY A 76 -5.73 -7.94 -13.82
C GLY A 76 -4.59 -6.99 -14.16
N GLU A 77 -4.65 -6.44 -15.35
CA GLU A 77 -3.63 -5.54 -15.88
C GLU A 77 -3.96 -4.09 -15.55
N TRP A 78 -3.02 -3.43 -14.89
CA TRP A 78 -3.09 -2.02 -14.55
C TRP A 78 -1.78 -1.34 -14.92
N THR A 79 -1.87 -0.11 -15.35
CA THR A 79 -0.72 0.72 -15.69
C THR A 79 -0.39 1.67 -14.56
N VAL A 80 0.88 1.75 -14.18
CA VAL A 80 1.38 2.79 -13.28
C VAL A 80 1.52 4.08 -14.09
N THR A 81 0.68 5.05 -13.80
CA THR A 81 0.70 6.37 -14.47
C THR A 81 1.62 7.36 -13.77
N GLN A 82 1.79 7.22 -12.47
CA GLN A 82 2.81 7.91 -11.71
C GLN A 82 3.35 6.99 -10.62
N GLY A 83 4.65 6.86 -10.53
CA GLY A 83 5.33 6.02 -9.55
C GLY A 83 5.93 6.82 -8.41
N HIS A 84 6.76 6.14 -7.65
CA HIS A 84 7.53 6.70 -6.55
C HIS A 84 8.40 7.88 -7.01
N ASP A 85 8.46 8.93 -6.19
CA ASP A 85 9.15 10.19 -6.49
C ASP A 85 8.78 10.78 -7.84
N GLY A 86 7.57 10.48 -8.31
CA GLY A 86 7.03 10.88 -9.60
C GLY A 86 7.08 12.39 -9.84
N ALA A 87 7.04 12.79 -11.11
CA ALA A 87 7.35 14.16 -11.51
C ALA A 87 6.31 15.18 -11.04
N PHE A 88 5.06 14.78 -10.84
CA PHE A 88 3.96 15.71 -10.60
C PHE A 88 3.66 15.92 -9.11
N THR A 89 3.00 14.98 -8.46
CA THR A 89 2.46 15.12 -7.10
C THR A 89 3.15 14.25 -6.07
N HIS A 90 3.85 13.18 -6.49
CA HIS A 90 4.51 12.24 -5.58
C HIS A 90 5.86 12.79 -5.12
N LYS A 91 5.82 13.79 -4.23
CA LYS A 91 6.99 14.45 -3.65
C LYS A 91 6.96 14.36 -2.12
N ASP A 92 8.12 14.47 -1.51
CA ASP A 92 8.31 14.51 -0.06
C ASP A 92 7.55 13.36 0.66
N GLU A 93 6.61 13.71 1.50
CA GLU A 93 5.81 12.74 2.26
C GLU A 93 4.96 11.84 1.35
N TRP A 94 4.58 12.32 0.17
CA TRP A 94 3.79 11.60 -0.83
C TRP A 94 4.65 10.87 -1.86
N GLY A 95 5.97 11.01 -1.77
CA GLY A 95 6.90 10.39 -2.71
C GLY A 95 6.82 8.87 -2.81
N LYS A 96 6.14 8.23 -1.86
CA LYS A 96 5.98 6.76 -1.83
C LYS A 96 4.67 6.25 -2.45
N ALA A 97 3.91 7.13 -3.07
CA ALA A 97 2.64 6.79 -3.69
C ALA A 97 2.83 6.24 -5.12
N PHE A 98 1.81 5.52 -5.56
CA PHE A 98 1.66 5.04 -6.95
C PHE A 98 0.25 5.34 -7.42
N ASP A 99 0.12 5.89 -8.61
CA ASP A 99 -1.14 6.05 -9.31
C ASP A 99 -1.31 4.93 -10.33
N PHE A 100 -2.48 4.32 -10.34
CA PHE A 100 -2.80 3.21 -11.21
C PHE A 100 -4.03 3.51 -12.05
N MET A 101 -3.99 3.13 -13.31
CA MET A 101 -5.12 3.19 -14.23
C MET A 101 -5.22 1.92 -15.06
N VAL A 102 -6.41 1.61 -15.53
CA VAL A 102 -6.63 0.60 -16.55
C VAL A 102 -6.67 1.31 -17.90
N LEU A 103 -5.84 0.88 -18.82
CA LEU A 103 -5.74 1.43 -20.17
C LEU A 103 -6.14 0.37 -21.19
N ASP A 104 -6.70 0.79 -22.31
CA ASP A 104 -6.90 -0.07 -23.48
C ASP A 104 -5.64 -0.15 -24.36
N ASP A 105 -5.73 -0.87 -25.47
CA ASP A 105 -4.63 -1.04 -26.41
C ASP A 105 -4.17 0.27 -27.07
N GLU A 106 -5.07 1.27 -27.13
CA GLU A 106 -4.77 2.62 -27.63
C GLU A 106 -4.23 3.57 -26.54
N LYS A 107 -3.99 3.04 -25.30
CA LYS A 107 -3.55 3.80 -24.13
C LYS A 107 -4.57 4.81 -23.61
N LYS A 108 -5.84 4.63 -23.90
CA LYS A 108 -6.93 5.42 -23.32
C LYS A 108 -7.40 4.79 -22.02
N SER A 109 -7.76 5.62 -21.04
CA SER A 109 -8.26 5.19 -19.73
C SER A 109 -9.77 5.03 -19.67
N TYR A 110 -10.47 5.35 -20.74
CA TYR A 110 -11.93 5.34 -20.81
C TYR A 110 -12.44 4.85 -22.18
N LYS A 111 -13.64 4.31 -22.16
CA LYS A 111 -14.46 3.99 -23.34
C LYS A 111 -15.40 5.15 -23.63
N SER A 112 -15.97 5.19 -24.83
CA SER A 112 -16.98 6.17 -25.21
C SER A 112 -16.46 7.62 -25.16
N THR A 113 -17.17 8.52 -24.48
CA THR A 113 -16.86 9.96 -24.47
C THR A 113 -15.90 10.38 -23.37
N GLY A 114 -15.74 9.56 -22.32
CA GLY A 114 -14.98 9.91 -21.12
C GLY A 114 -15.59 11.03 -20.28
N LEU A 115 -16.88 11.33 -20.46
CA LEU A 115 -17.55 12.43 -19.77
C LEU A 115 -18.20 12.01 -18.44
N THR A 116 -18.28 10.71 -18.19
CA THR A 116 -18.83 10.17 -16.95
C THR A 116 -17.84 9.22 -16.29
N CYS A 117 -17.93 9.06 -14.95
CA CYS A 117 -17.08 8.11 -14.23
C CYS A 117 -17.26 6.67 -14.78
N ASP A 118 -18.45 6.28 -15.18
CA ASP A 118 -18.74 4.94 -15.73
C ASP A 118 -18.07 4.68 -17.10
N ASP A 119 -17.58 5.70 -17.76
CA ASP A 119 -16.77 5.53 -18.97
C ASP A 119 -15.37 5.00 -18.66
N TYR A 120 -14.84 5.22 -17.45
CA TYR A 120 -13.47 4.87 -17.10
C TYR A 120 -13.32 3.40 -16.72
N TYR A 121 -12.33 2.73 -17.29
CA TYR A 121 -12.13 1.29 -17.12
C TYR A 121 -11.81 0.88 -15.69
N CYS A 122 -11.19 1.75 -14.88
CA CYS A 122 -10.87 1.49 -13.48
C CYS A 122 -12.04 1.77 -12.53
N PHE A 123 -13.05 2.56 -12.94
CA PHE A 123 -14.15 2.95 -12.06
C PHE A 123 -15.00 1.74 -11.65
N GLY A 124 -15.21 1.59 -10.34
CA GLY A 124 -16.00 0.49 -9.79
C GLY A 124 -15.30 -0.88 -9.81
N LYS A 125 -14.03 -0.97 -10.23
CA LYS A 125 -13.28 -2.22 -10.12
C LYS A 125 -12.99 -2.56 -8.66
N PRO A 126 -13.01 -3.85 -8.29
CA PRO A 126 -12.70 -4.26 -6.92
C PRO A 126 -11.24 -3.95 -6.56
N VAL A 127 -11.08 -3.48 -5.33
CA VAL A 127 -9.77 -3.20 -4.72
C VAL A 127 -9.65 -4.04 -3.45
N THR A 128 -8.46 -4.59 -3.21
CA THR A 128 -8.14 -5.44 -2.07
C THR A 128 -7.10 -4.80 -1.17
N ALA A 129 -7.00 -5.27 0.07
CA ALA A 129 -5.89 -4.90 0.93
C ALA A 129 -4.57 -5.41 0.35
N PRO A 130 -3.50 -4.61 0.35
CA PRO A 130 -2.19 -5.04 -0.18
C PRO A 130 -1.48 -6.07 0.70
N ALA A 131 -1.90 -6.22 1.95
CA ALA A 131 -1.46 -7.24 2.90
C ALA A 131 -2.43 -7.31 4.07
N ASP A 132 -2.34 -8.36 4.86
CA ASP A 132 -3.10 -8.50 6.10
C ASP A 132 -2.89 -7.30 7.02
N GLY A 133 -3.94 -6.88 7.73
CA GLY A 133 -3.83 -5.77 8.67
C GLY A 133 -5.16 -5.35 9.28
N PHE A 134 -5.11 -4.33 10.11
CA PHE A 134 -6.28 -3.72 10.71
C PHE A 134 -6.65 -2.42 10.01
N VAL A 135 -7.92 -2.26 9.70
CA VAL A 135 -8.46 -1.02 9.16
C VAL A 135 -8.42 0.05 10.25
N MET A 136 -7.62 1.08 10.04
CA MET A 136 -7.42 2.16 10.99
C MET A 136 -8.34 3.34 10.76
N ASP A 137 -8.66 3.61 9.50
CA ASP A 137 -9.54 4.69 9.12
C ASP A 137 -10.28 4.38 7.82
N VAL A 138 -11.49 4.92 7.70
CA VAL A 138 -12.35 4.80 6.52
C VAL A 138 -13.04 6.13 6.25
N VAL A 139 -12.89 6.63 5.05
CA VAL A 139 -13.64 7.76 4.51
C VAL A 139 -14.42 7.27 3.30
N GLU A 140 -15.75 7.42 3.30
CA GLU A 140 -16.59 6.92 2.20
C GLU A 140 -17.79 7.82 1.86
N HIS A 141 -17.81 9.04 2.40
CA HIS A 141 -18.92 9.98 2.26
C HIS A 141 -18.66 11.10 1.25
N ILE A 142 -17.46 11.14 0.68
CA ILE A 142 -17.10 12.18 -0.30
C ILE A 142 -17.75 11.83 -1.65
N GLU A 143 -18.39 12.84 -2.25
CA GLU A 143 -19.00 12.67 -3.58
C GLU A 143 -17.94 12.38 -4.64
N ASP A 144 -18.28 11.50 -5.59
CA ASP A 144 -17.43 11.29 -6.75
C ASP A 144 -17.40 12.56 -7.60
N ASN A 145 -16.22 13.04 -7.93
CA ASN A 145 -16.06 14.29 -8.69
C ASN A 145 -16.62 14.14 -10.12
N ALA A 146 -17.16 15.23 -10.65
CA ALA A 146 -17.39 15.31 -12.08
C ALA A 146 -16.03 15.24 -12.84
N ILE A 147 -16.07 14.70 -14.06
CA ILE A 147 -14.86 14.53 -14.86
C ILE A 147 -14.23 15.90 -15.14
N GLY A 148 -12.93 16.01 -14.85
CA GLY A 148 -12.17 17.25 -15.00
C GLY A 148 -12.18 18.17 -13.77
N GLU A 149 -12.95 17.83 -12.72
CA GLU A 149 -12.97 18.58 -11.46
C GLU A 149 -12.02 17.97 -10.44
N VAL A 150 -11.41 18.82 -9.63
CA VAL A 150 -10.50 18.43 -8.55
C VAL A 150 -11.04 18.95 -7.23
N ASN A 151 -11.22 18.05 -6.26
CA ASN A 151 -11.60 18.40 -4.90
C ASN A 151 -10.34 18.60 -4.05
N THR A 152 -9.88 19.84 -3.94
CA THR A 152 -8.68 20.17 -3.15
C THR A 152 -8.92 20.17 -1.64
N THR A 153 -10.18 20.27 -1.19
CA THR A 153 -10.53 20.23 0.24
C THR A 153 -10.44 18.80 0.78
N HIS A 154 -10.83 17.81 -0.02
CA HIS A 154 -10.77 16.40 0.32
C HIS A 154 -9.89 15.67 -0.70
N ASN A 155 -8.62 16.06 -0.73
CA ASN A 155 -7.67 15.62 -1.77
C ASN A 155 -7.53 14.09 -1.90
N TRP A 156 -7.70 13.33 -0.81
CA TRP A 156 -7.66 11.87 -0.84
C TRP A 156 -8.98 11.21 -1.25
N GLY A 157 -10.06 11.98 -1.30
CA GLY A 157 -11.40 11.44 -1.57
C GLY A 157 -11.79 10.34 -0.58
N ASN A 158 -12.58 9.38 -1.05
CA ASN A 158 -12.90 8.20 -0.28
C ASN A 158 -11.66 7.29 -0.17
N SER A 159 -11.33 6.87 1.06
CA SER A 159 -10.07 6.20 1.30
C SER A 159 -10.13 5.23 2.49
N ILE A 160 -9.22 4.28 2.50
CA ILE A 160 -9.01 3.32 3.58
C ILE A 160 -7.54 3.35 3.99
N VAL A 161 -7.29 3.38 5.30
CA VAL A 161 -5.96 3.22 5.87
C VAL A 161 -5.89 1.87 6.59
N VAL A 162 -4.91 1.05 6.22
CA VAL A 162 -4.65 -0.26 6.84
C VAL A 162 -3.30 -0.24 7.54
N GLN A 163 -3.29 -0.65 8.79
CA GLN A 163 -2.08 -0.91 9.54
C GLN A 163 -1.68 -2.38 9.42
N HIS A 164 -0.57 -2.66 8.79
CA HIS A 164 -0.03 -4.02 8.62
C HIS A 164 0.74 -4.49 9.84
N ILE A 165 1.64 -3.65 10.31
CA ILE A 165 2.33 -3.75 11.61
C ILE A 165 2.49 -2.35 12.17
N THR A 166 2.82 -2.23 13.46
CA THR A 166 3.08 -0.92 14.05
C THR A 166 4.21 -0.20 13.32
N GLY A 167 3.92 0.96 12.75
CA GLY A 167 4.85 1.75 11.95
C GLY A 167 4.80 1.46 10.44
N LEU A 168 3.96 0.53 9.98
CA LEU A 168 3.77 0.25 8.56
C LEU A 168 2.28 0.32 8.20
N TYR A 169 1.97 1.24 7.31
CA TYR A 169 0.61 1.50 6.86
C TYR A 169 0.56 1.51 5.33
N SER A 170 -0.58 1.14 4.80
CA SER A 170 -0.96 1.48 3.43
C SER A 170 -2.20 2.35 3.45
N GLN A 171 -2.32 3.21 2.46
CA GLN A 171 -3.53 3.95 2.17
C GLN A 171 -3.96 3.69 0.73
N ILE A 172 -5.23 3.43 0.55
CA ILE A 172 -5.87 3.31 -0.75
C ILE A 172 -6.86 4.47 -0.85
N SER A 173 -6.69 5.30 -1.85
CA SER A 173 -7.43 6.56 -2.03
C SER A 173 -8.22 6.59 -3.32
N HIS A 174 -9.08 7.58 -3.47
CA HIS A 174 -9.92 7.81 -4.63
C HIS A 174 -10.90 6.65 -4.93
N LEU A 175 -11.42 6.04 -3.86
CA LEU A 175 -12.43 5.00 -3.96
C LEU A 175 -13.79 5.61 -4.33
N LYS A 176 -14.60 4.84 -5.06
CA LYS A 176 -15.97 5.21 -5.39
C LYS A 176 -16.80 5.40 -4.12
N LYS A 177 -17.60 6.46 -4.05
CA LYS A 177 -18.48 6.73 -2.90
C LYS A 177 -19.37 5.53 -2.59
N GLY A 178 -19.48 5.18 -1.31
CA GLY A 178 -20.34 4.11 -0.81
C GLY A 178 -19.97 2.71 -1.27
N SER A 179 -18.76 2.52 -1.81
CA SER A 179 -18.28 1.20 -2.29
C SER A 179 -17.50 0.41 -1.24
N VAL A 180 -17.10 1.04 -0.15
CA VAL A 180 -16.30 0.42 0.90
C VAL A 180 -17.08 -0.69 1.60
N LYS A 181 -16.44 -1.84 1.81
CA LYS A 181 -17.05 -3.03 2.42
C LYS A 181 -16.55 -3.33 3.82
N VAL A 182 -15.60 -2.54 4.30
CA VAL A 182 -14.95 -2.71 5.60
C VAL A 182 -15.20 -1.49 6.48
N LYS A 183 -15.02 -1.65 7.77
CA LYS A 183 -15.13 -0.57 8.74
C LYS A 183 -13.89 -0.50 9.62
N LYS A 184 -13.69 0.62 10.28
CA LYS A 184 -12.61 0.80 11.25
C LYS A 184 -12.61 -0.31 12.30
N GLY A 185 -11.46 -0.93 12.51
CA GLY A 185 -11.23 -2.04 13.43
C GLY A 185 -11.33 -3.43 12.78
N ASP A 186 -11.83 -3.55 11.56
CA ASP A 186 -11.85 -4.84 10.87
C ASP A 186 -10.43 -5.31 10.58
N PHE A 187 -10.25 -6.62 10.62
CA PHE A 187 -9.06 -7.29 10.11
C PHE A 187 -9.31 -7.72 8.66
N VAL A 188 -8.38 -7.42 7.77
CA VAL A 188 -8.46 -7.69 6.33
C VAL A 188 -7.26 -8.48 5.86
#